data_b27f7a9d5681fc21f85f07d6ad9629e0
#
_entry.id   b27f7a9d5681fc21f85f07d6ad9629e0
#
_cell.length_a   1.000
_cell.length_b   1.000
_cell.length_c   1.000
_cell.angle_alpha   90.00
_cell.angle_beta   90.00
_cell.angle_gamma   90.00
#
_symmetry.space_group_name_H-M   'P 1'
#
loop_
_entity.id
_entity.type
_entity.pdbx_description
1 polymer ?
#
loop_
_entity_poly.entity_id
_entity_poly.type
_entity_poly.pdbx_seq_one_letter_code
_entity_poly.pdbx_strand_id
1 'polypeptide(L)'
;MTREEQLKFCSVCQHRKMDMGQGLICELTNAKADFEEKCENYLEDAEKKQKEIRIEQEFQESLSISGWLAFFLFVGVGFGAVISCIIGFFDLQNVGLTLLGTSLYLAYYGGLLVTAILTIVAFYRRSTNAVSLAYTYIAMIFIDVIMCAYVYYIFNDSATIMMGLRSLIWAGIWCAYLALSSRVEN
;
A
#
# COMPACT_ATOMS: atom_id res chain seq x y z
N MET A 1 -20.85 5.09 33.04
CA MET A 1 -20.59 5.37 31.60
C MET A 1 -19.76 6.61 31.44
N THR A 2 -18.76 6.61 30.59
CA THR A 2 -17.92 7.79 30.32
C THR A 2 -18.65 8.78 29.41
N ARG A 3 -18.22 10.07 29.43
CA ARG A 3 -18.80 11.09 28.54
C ARG A 3 -18.71 10.71 27.07
N GLU A 4 -17.65 10.06 26.67
CA GLU A 4 -17.44 9.60 25.29
C GLU A 4 -18.46 8.50 24.90
N GLU A 5 -18.76 7.59 25.81
CA GLU A 5 -19.78 6.57 25.61
C GLU A 5 -21.17 7.18 25.48
N GLN A 6 -21.52 8.14 26.35
CA GLN A 6 -22.79 8.87 26.26
C GLN A 6 -22.92 9.60 24.92
N LEU A 7 -21.85 10.24 24.43
CA LEU A 7 -21.85 10.93 23.14
C LEU A 7 -22.07 9.96 21.96
N LYS A 8 -21.52 8.74 22.01
CA LYS A 8 -21.76 7.71 20.98
C LYS A 8 -23.23 7.34 20.90
N PHE A 9 -23.92 7.19 22.02
CA PHE A 9 -25.38 6.94 22.02
C PHE A 9 -26.16 8.15 21.50
N CYS A 10 -25.82 9.36 21.94
CA CYS A 10 -26.51 10.56 21.51
C CYS A 10 -26.27 10.93 20.05
N SER A 11 -25.14 10.55 19.46
CA SER A 11 -24.82 10.86 18.05
C SER A 11 -25.80 10.20 17.07
N VAL A 12 -26.33 9.03 17.41
CA VAL A 12 -27.28 8.25 16.59
C VAL A 12 -28.72 8.30 17.14
N CYS A 13 -28.99 9.14 18.11
CA CYS A 13 -30.33 9.34 18.66
C CYS A 13 -31.14 10.33 17.81
N GLN A 14 -32.45 10.09 17.62
CA GLN A 14 -33.34 11.02 16.91
C GLN A 14 -33.50 12.36 17.65
N HIS A 15 -33.45 12.35 18.99
CA HIS A 15 -33.63 13.53 19.83
C HIS A 15 -32.33 14.33 20.06
N ARG A 16 -31.35 14.17 19.19
CA ARG A 16 -30.11 14.96 19.27
C ARG A 16 -30.30 16.36 18.72
N LYS A 17 -29.69 17.32 19.38
CA LYS A 17 -29.62 18.71 18.95
C LYS A 17 -28.20 19.22 19.14
N MET A 18 -27.70 19.96 18.16
CA MET A 18 -26.39 20.60 18.26
C MET A 18 -26.59 22.04 18.79
N ASP A 19 -25.98 22.33 19.90
CA ASP A 19 -25.93 23.67 20.50
C ASP A 19 -24.54 24.25 20.37
N MET A 20 -24.41 25.51 19.93
CA MET A 20 -23.11 26.13 19.67
C MET A 20 -22.27 26.36 20.94
N GLY A 21 -22.89 26.47 22.12
CA GLY A 21 -22.19 26.68 23.38
C GLY A 21 -21.96 25.39 24.17
N GLN A 22 -22.88 24.43 24.05
CA GLN A 22 -22.87 23.20 24.88
C GLN A 22 -22.46 21.94 24.09
N GLY A 23 -22.41 22.03 22.75
CA GLY A 23 -22.14 20.88 21.86
C GLY A 23 -23.40 20.03 21.66
N LEU A 24 -23.24 18.69 21.68
CA LEU A 24 -24.35 17.77 21.50
C LEU A 24 -25.19 17.66 22.78
N ILE A 25 -26.47 18.02 22.66
CA ILE A 25 -27.48 18.00 23.74
C ILE A 25 -28.70 17.19 23.31
N CYS A 26 -29.51 16.79 24.28
CA CYS A 26 -30.81 16.16 24.05
C CYS A 26 -31.87 17.24 23.76
N GLU A 27 -32.67 17.11 22.71
CA GLU A 27 -33.76 18.03 22.37
C GLU A 27 -34.86 18.01 23.41
N LEU A 28 -35.11 16.85 24.02
CA LEU A 28 -36.20 16.70 25.02
C LEU A 28 -35.88 17.41 26.35
N THR A 29 -34.59 17.36 26.76
CA THR A 29 -34.19 17.93 28.05
C THR A 29 -33.48 19.29 27.90
N ASN A 30 -33.10 19.66 26.67
CA ASN A 30 -32.23 20.80 26.35
C ASN A 30 -30.93 20.85 27.21
N ALA A 31 -30.47 19.65 27.65
CA ALA A 31 -29.25 19.48 28.45
C ALA A 31 -28.32 18.43 27.86
N LYS A 32 -27.08 18.43 28.36
CA LYS A 32 -26.12 17.36 28.04
C LYS A 32 -26.62 16.04 28.59
N ALA A 33 -26.26 14.94 27.92
CA ALA A 33 -26.60 13.59 28.38
C ALA A 33 -26.10 13.37 29.82
N ASP A 34 -27.02 12.91 30.68
CA ASP A 34 -26.80 12.62 32.08
C ASP A 34 -27.48 11.29 32.42
N PHE A 35 -26.95 10.18 31.88
CA PHE A 35 -27.44 8.83 32.16
C PHE A 35 -26.27 7.91 32.46
N GLU A 36 -26.43 6.98 33.40
CA GLU A 36 -25.35 6.10 33.87
C GLU A 36 -25.24 4.83 33.03
N GLU A 37 -26.34 4.22 32.63
CA GLU A 37 -26.36 2.96 31.86
C GLU A 37 -27.03 3.13 30.50
N LYS A 38 -28.26 3.64 30.46
CA LYS A 38 -29.05 3.79 29.24
C LYS A 38 -30.01 4.99 29.34
N CYS A 39 -30.15 5.72 28.24
CA CYS A 39 -31.13 6.79 28.15
C CYS A 39 -32.54 6.18 27.99
N GLU A 40 -33.48 6.53 28.87
CA GLU A 40 -34.87 6.03 28.84
C GLU A 40 -35.63 6.45 27.57
N ASN A 41 -35.30 7.63 27.04
CA ASN A 41 -35.90 8.18 25.83
C ASN A 41 -35.04 7.97 24.58
N TYR A 42 -34.18 6.97 24.60
CA TYR A 42 -33.32 6.68 23.43
C TYR A 42 -34.17 6.14 22.28
N LEU A 43 -34.19 6.86 21.18
CA LEU A 43 -34.76 6.43 19.92
C LEU A 43 -33.70 6.46 18.82
N GLU A 44 -33.39 5.30 18.29
CA GLU A 44 -32.31 5.16 17.30
C GLU A 44 -32.72 5.76 15.94
N ASP A 45 -31.85 6.59 15.37
CA ASP A 45 -31.99 7.11 14.00
C ASP A 45 -31.35 6.10 13.04
N ALA A 46 -32.21 5.22 12.47
CA ALA A 46 -31.77 4.15 11.59
C ALA A 46 -31.00 4.65 10.35
N GLU A 47 -31.37 5.82 9.79
CA GLU A 47 -30.68 6.39 8.62
C GLU A 47 -29.27 6.82 8.97
N LYS A 48 -29.08 7.45 10.13
CA LYS A 48 -27.74 7.87 10.57
C LYS A 48 -26.85 6.71 10.93
N LYS A 49 -27.40 5.71 11.61
CA LYS A 49 -26.64 4.49 11.92
C LYS A 49 -26.18 3.79 10.65
N GLN A 50 -27.04 3.67 9.66
CA GLN A 50 -26.65 3.12 8.35
C GLN A 50 -25.58 3.97 7.65
N LYS A 51 -25.67 5.29 7.77
CA LYS A 51 -24.66 6.19 7.19
C LYS A 51 -23.30 6.06 7.89
N GLU A 52 -23.30 5.96 9.22
CA GLU A 52 -22.05 5.73 9.98
C GLU A 52 -21.42 4.38 9.64
N ILE A 53 -22.23 3.31 9.57
CA ILE A 53 -21.76 1.97 9.16
C ILE A 53 -21.17 2.01 7.74
N ARG A 54 -21.83 2.72 6.82
CA ARG A 54 -21.34 2.85 5.44
C ARG A 54 -20.01 3.59 5.39
N ILE A 55 -19.88 4.73 6.10
CA ILE A 55 -18.64 5.49 6.18
C ILE A 55 -17.52 4.63 6.76
N GLU A 56 -17.79 3.88 7.82
CA GLU A 56 -16.80 2.98 8.42
C GLU A 56 -16.40 1.85 7.46
N GLN A 57 -17.36 1.27 6.72
CA GLN A 57 -17.07 0.27 5.70
C GLN A 57 -16.23 0.84 4.54
N GLU A 58 -16.59 2.00 4.01
CA GLU A 58 -15.82 2.69 2.97
C GLU A 58 -14.39 3.02 3.46
N PHE A 59 -14.25 3.43 4.72
CA PHE A 59 -12.95 3.66 5.33
C PHE A 59 -12.14 2.37 5.45
N GLN A 60 -12.71 1.27 5.93
CA GLN A 60 -12.04 -0.02 6.03
C GLN A 60 -11.68 -0.59 4.65
N GLU A 61 -12.53 -0.42 3.63
CA GLU A 61 -12.19 -0.80 2.26
C GLU A 61 -11.03 0.03 1.70
N SER A 62 -11.00 1.33 1.96
CA SER A 62 -9.89 2.21 1.53
C SER A 62 -8.57 1.83 2.17
N LEU A 63 -8.62 1.29 3.39
CA LEU A 63 -7.44 0.82 4.13
C LEU A 63 -6.98 -0.59 3.72
N SER A 64 -7.79 -1.36 2.99
CA SER A 64 -7.41 -2.72 2.61
C SER A 64 -6.43 -2.73 1.44
N ILE A 65 -5.42 -3.63 1.52
CA ILE A 65 -4.54 -3.91 0.38
C ILE A 65 -5.32 -4.82 -0.56
N SER A 66 -5.97 -4.23 -1.57
CA SER A 66 -6.83 -4.95 -2.52
C SER A 66 -6.64 -4.46 -3.96
N GLY A 67 -7.18 -5.22 -4.90
CA GLY A 67 -7.15 -4.86 -6.30
C GLY A 67 -5.73 -4.73 -6.88
N TRP A 68 -5.49 -3.66 -7.62
CA TRP A 68 -4.22 -3.43 -8.32
C TRP A 68 -3.02 -3.28 -7.38
N LEU A 69 -3.19 -2.76 -6.16
CA LEU A 69 -2.10 -2.66 -5.19
C LEU A 69 -1.66 -4.04 -4.71
N ALA A 70 -2.61 -4.95 -4.42
CA ALA A 70 -2.29 -6.34 -4.10
C ALA A 70 -1.58 -7.04 -5.28
N PHE A 71 -2.08 -6.84 -6.50
CA PHE A 71 -1.45 -7.38 -7.70
C PHE A 71 -0.03 -6.85 -7.88
N PHE A 72 0.21 -5.55 -7.69
CA PHE A 72 1.55 -4.97 -7.71
C PHE A 72 2.48 -5.64 -6.71
N LEU A 73 2.06 -5.73 -5.44
CA LEU A 73 2.91 -6.27 -4.37
C LEU A 73 3.25 -7.75 -4.60
N PHE A 74 2.27 -8.57 -4.93
CA PHE A 74 2.50 -10.02 -5.04
C PHE A 74 3.07 -10.41 -6.39
N VAL A 75 2.57 -9.88 -7.49
CA VAL A 75 3.00 -10.25 -8.84
C VAL A 75 4.15 -9.36 -9.32
N GLY A 76 4.03 -8.04 -9.19
CA GLY A 76 5.06 -7.10 -9.66
C GLY A 76 6.33 -7.17 -8.82
N VAL A 77 6.19 -7.05 -7.51
CA VAL A 77 7.34 -7.00 -6.58
C VAL A 77 7.78 -8.41 -6.18
N GLY A 78 6.87 -9.21 -5.61
CA GLY A 78 7.22 -10.52 -5.05
C GLY A 78 7.66 -11.52 -6.12
N PHE A 79 6.76 -11.84 -7.03
CA PHE A 79 7.05 -12.84 -8.08
C PHE A 79 8.09 -12.34 -9.08
N GLY A 80 8.09 -11.04 -9.42
CA GLY A 80 9.07 -10.41 -10.27
C GLY A 80 10.50 -10.51 -9.71
N ALA A 81 10.70 -10.24 -8.41
CA ALA A 81 12.01 -10.34 -7.76
C ALA A 81 12.53 -11.78 -7.74
N VAL A 82 11.66 -12.76 -7.45
CA VAL A 82 12.04 -14.17 -7.43
C VAL A 82 12.46 -14.65 -8.83
N ILE A 83 11.67 -14.33 -9.87
CA ILE A 83 12.02 -14.69 -11.24
C ILE A 83 13.33 -14.04 -11.67
N SER A 84 13.53 -12.75 -11.36
CA SER A 84 14.78 -12.05 -11.69
C SER A 84 15.98 -12.72 -11.02
N CYS A 85 15.86 -13.15 -9.75
CA CYS A 85 16.91 -13.88 -9.06
C CYS A 85 17.21 -15.24 -9.71
N ILE A 86 16.17 -15.98 -10.14
CA ILE A 86 16.34 -17.28 -10.82
C ILE A 86 17.06 -17.08 -12.16
N ILE A 87 16.59 -16.16 -12.98
CA ILE A 87 17.21 -15.85 -14.28
C ILE A 87 18.66 -15.41 -14.05
N GLY A 88 18.89 -14.49 -13.12
CA GLY A 88 20.21 -14.03 -12.78
C GLY A 88 21.16 -15.14 -12.33
N PHE A 89 20.68 -16.13 -11.59
CA PHE A 89 21.48 -17.28 -11.19
C PHE A 89 21.88 -18.16 -12.40
N PHE A 90 20.98 -18.38 -13.35
CA PHE A 90 21.30 -19.11 -14.58
C PHE A 90 22.29 -18.34 -15.47
N ASP A 91 22.13 -17.02 -15.60
CA ASP A 91 23.05 -16.19 -16.37
C ASP A 91 24.45 -16.21 -15.75
N LEU A 92 24.56 -16.20 -14.42
CA LEU A 92 25.83 -16.28 -13.71
C LEU A 92 26.63 -17.54 -14.07
N GLN A 93 25.96 -18.66 -14.29
CA GLN A 93 26.63 -19.91 -14.68
C GLN A 93 27.17 -19.87 -16.10
N ASN A 94 26.55 -19.07 -16.97
CA ASN A 94 26.89 -19.04 -18.41
C ASN A 94 27.90 -17.95 -18.79
N VAL A 95 28.04 -16.89 -18.01
CA VAL A 95 28.81 -15.67 -18.42
C VAL A 95 30.28 -15.72 -18.00
N GLY A 96 30.75 -16.68 -17.23
CA GLY A 96 32.18 -16.81 -16.88
C GLY A 96 32.80 -15.53 -16.26
N LEU A 97 32.08 -14.86 -15.37
CA LEU A 97 32.47 -13.60 -14.74
C LEU A 97 33.73 -13.77 -13.87
N THR A 98 34.51 -12.70 -13.74
CA THR A 98 35.59 -12.60 -12.74
C THR A 98 34.98 -12.66 -11.32
N LEU A 99 35.78 -13.00 -10.31
CA LEU A 99 35.33 -13.05 -8.91
C LEU A 99 34.67 -11.74 -8.48
N LEU A 100 35.20 -10.60 -8.88
CA LEU A 100 34.59 -9.28 -8.61
C LEU A 100 33.25 -9.12 -9.30
N GLY A 101 33.16 -9.50 -10.57
CA GLY A 101 31.89 -9.44 -11.34
C GLY A 101 30.82 -10.31 -10.71
N THR A 102 31.17 -11.55 -10.31
CA THR A 102 30.26 -12.46 -9.63
C THR A 102 29.75 -11.88 -8.31
N SER A 103 30.64 -11.29 -7.49
CA SER A 103 30.23 -10.71 -6.20
C SER A 103 29.33 -9.49 -6.36
N LEU A 104 29.57 -8.61 -7.33
CA LEU A 104 28.72 -7.46 -7.65
C LEU A 104 27.32 -7.91 -8.15
N TYR A 105 27.29 -8.93 -8.98
CA TYR A 105 26.08 -9.51 -9.53
C TYR A 105 25.20 -10.10 -8.41
N LEU A 106 25.79 -10.91 -7.52
CA LEU A 106 25.08 -11.47 -6.35
C LEU A 106 24.61 -10.38 -5.39
N ALA A 107 25.40 -9.34 -5.16
CA ALA A 107 25.01 -8.20 -4.34
C ALA A 107 23.82 -7.45 -4.92
N TYR A 108 23.76 -7.27 -6.25
CA TYR A 108 22.65 -6.64 -6.94
C TYR A 108 21.34 -7.44 -6.78
N TYR A 109 21.34 -8.72 -7.13
CA TYR A 109 20.12 -9.56 -7.04
C TYR A 109 19.70 -9.81 -5.58
N GLY A 110 20.66 -9.95 -4.67
CA GLY A 110 20.37 -10.01 -3.24
C GLY A 110 19.73 -8.71 -2.73
N GLY A 111 20.25 -7.56 -3.17
CA GLY A 111 19.67 -6.24 -2.88
C GLY A 111 18.25 -6.08 -3.43
N LEU A 112 18.01 -6.54 -4.66
CA LEU A 112 16.67 -6.55 -5.27
C LEU A 112 15.67 -7.38 -4.45
N LEU A 113 16.07 -8.57 -4.02
CA LEU A 113 15.21 -9.42 -3.19
C LEU A 113 14.91 -8.79 -1.83
N VAL A 114 15.92 -8.22 -1.17
CA VAL A 114 15.74 -7.54 0.12
C VAL A 114 14.82 -6.33 -0.02
N THR A 115 15.01 -5.49 -1.03
CA THR A 115 14.13 -4.33 -1.27
C THR A 115 12.71 -4.75 -1.60
N ALA A 116 12.50 -5.85 -2.34
CA ALA A 116 11.19 -6.43 -2.60
C ALA A 116 10.48 -6.84 -1.31
N ILE A 117 11.17 -7.61 -0.44
CA ILE A 117 10.61 -8.06 0.85
C ILE A 117 10.27 -6.85 1.73
N LEU A 118 11.19 -5.88 1.85
CA LEU A 118 10.96 -4.68 2.65
C LEU A 118 9.77 -3.86 2.13
N THR A 119 9.60 -3.75 0.82
CA THR A 119 8.46 -3.08 0.20
C THR A 119 7.15 -3.77 0.57
N ILE A 120 7.06 -5.10 0.41
CA ILE A 120 5.87 -5.88 0.76
C ILE A 120 5.54 -5.73 2.26
N VAL A 121 6.53 -5.87 3.14
CA VAL A 121 6.35 -5.73 4.59
C VAL A 121 5.92 -4.31 4.98
N ALA A 122 6.50 -3.28 4.34
CA ALA A 122 6.16 -1.89 4.61
C ALA A 122 4.71 -1.56 4.23
N PHE A 123 4.22 -2.04 3.08
CA PHE A 123 2.82 -1.90 2.71
C PHE A 123 1.90 -2.68 3.64
N TYR A 124 2.26 -3.91 4.01
CA TYR A 124 1.48 -4.71 4.95
C TYR A 124 1.36 -4.05 6.32
N ARG A 125 2.45 -3.43 6.81
CA ARG A 125 2.50 -2.69 8.08
C ARG A 125 1.99 -1.25 7.97
N ARG A 126 1.56 -0.81 6.80
CA ARG A 126 1.13 0.58 6.54
C ARG A 126 2.16 1.62 6.98
N SER A 127 3.42 1.34 6.69
CA SER A 127 4.53 2.23 7.02
C SER A 127 4.50 3.48 6.13
N THR A 128 4.77 4.66 6.71
CA THR A 128 4.94 5.92 5.96
C THR A 128 6.03 5.84 4.88
N ASN A 129 6.97 4.89 5.02
CA ASN A 129 8.06 4.69 4.06
C ASN A 129 7.72 3.69 2.95
N ALA A 130 6.51 3.12 2.92
CA ALA A 130 6.13 2.09 1.95
C ALA A 130 6.28 2.55 0.50
N VAL A 131 5.81 3.75 0.20
CA VAL A 131 5.88 4.36 -1.13
C VAL A 131 7.33 4.63 -1.55
N SER A 132 8.15 5.14 -0.64
CA SER A 132 9.58 5.37 -0.89
C SER A 132 10.32 4.08 -1.19
N LEU A 133 10.02 2.99 -0.46
CA LEU A 133 10.58 1.66 -0.73
C LEU A 133 10.13 1.10 -2.08
N ALA A 134 8.86 1.32 -2.47
CA ALA A 134 8.37 0.92 -3.79
C ALA A 134 9.13 1.65 -4.93
N TYR A 135 9.35 2.95 -4.80
CA TYR A 135 10.18 3.69 -5.77
C TYR A 135 11.63 3.22 -5.77
N THR A 136 12.19 2.88 -4.61
CA THR A 136 13.55 2.30 -4.53
C THR A 136 13.63 0.98 -5.28
N TYR A 137 12.63 0.10 -5.14
CA TYR A 137 12.54 -1.15 -5.88
C TYR A 137 12.44 -0.91 -7.40
N ILE A 138 11.61 0.05 -7.83
CA ILE A 138 11.49 0.43 -9.25
C ILE A 138 12.82 0.97 -9.78
N ALA A 139 13.52 1.79 -9.00
CA ALA A 139 14.85 2.30 -9.37
C ALA A 139 15.87 1.17 -9.58
N MET A 140 15.82 0.11 -8.76
CA MET A 140 16.63 -1.09 -8.98
C MET A 140 16.32 -1.77 -10.31
N ILE A 141 15.06 -1.83 -10.73
CA ILE A 141 14.68 -2.37 -12.04
C ILE A 141 15.25 -1.49 -13.18
N PHE A 142 15.28 -0.17 -13.03
CA PHE A 142 15.92 0.70 -14.03
C PHE A 142 17.42 0.45 -14.15
N ILE A 143 18.10 0.12 -13.06
CA ILE A 143 19.52 -0.30 -13.10
C ILE A 143 19.66 -1.60 -13.91
N ASP A 144 18.74 -2.56 -13.73
CA ASP A 144 18.69 -3.79 -14.52
C ASP A 144 18.58 -3.51 -16.04
N VAL A 145 17.71 -2.57 -16.42
CA VAL A 145 17.57 -2.15 -17.82
C VAL A 145 18.87 -1.61 -18.39
N ILE A 146 19.60 -0.79 -17.62
CA ILE A 146 20.89 -0.25 -18.04
C ILE A 146 21.91 -1.36 -18.19
N MET A 147 21.95 -2.32 -17.26
CA MET A 147 22.82 -3.48 -17.33
C MET A 147 22.51 -4.36 -18.55
N CYS A 148 21.26 -4.62 -18.85
CA CYS A 148 20.84 -5.33 -20.05
C CYS A 148 21.29 -4.60 -21.34
N ALA A 149 21.14 -3.29 -21.42
CA ALA A 149 21.58 -2.50 -22.55
C ALA A 149 23.11 -2.56 -22.72
N TYR A 150 23.88 -2.53 -21.62
CA TYR A 150 25.34 -2.66 -21.64
C TYR A 150 25.79 -4.05 -22.13
N VAL A 151 25.15 -5.12 -21.62
CA VAL A 151 25.43 -6.51 -22.06
C VAL A 151 25.10 -6.68 -23.55
N TYR A 152 23.95 -6.14 -24.00
CA TYR A 152 23.61 -6.15 -25.43
C TYR A 152 24.67 -5.44 -26.29
N TYR A 153 25.17 -4.29 -25.84
CA TYR A 153 26.20 -3.54 -26.57
C TYR A 153 27.49 -4.34 -26.72
N ILE A 154 27.88 -5.11 -25.71
CA ILE A 154 29.13 -5.91 -25.75
C ILE A 154 28.95 -7.21 -26.54
N PHE A 155 27.88 -7.94 -26.29
CA PHE A 155 27.70 -9.31 -26.80
C PHE A 155 26.76 -9.41 -27.99
N ASN A 156 26.05 -8.31 -28.36
CA ASN A 156 25.09 -8.23 -29.44
C ASN A 156 23.96 -9.30 -29.33
N ASP A 157 23.57 -9.64 -28.09
CA ASP A 157 22.55 -10.64 -27.81
C ASP A 157 21.15 -10.01 -27.77
N SER A 158 20.35 -10.30 -28.79
CA SER A 158 18.99 -9.76 -28.94
C SER A 158 18.04 -10.22 -27.82
N ALA A 159 18.28 -11.35 -27.16
CA ALA A 159 17.45 -11.82 -26.06
C ALA A 159 17.58 -10.89 -24.84
N THR A 160 18.80 -10.42 -24.56
CA THR A 160 19.07 -9.50 -23.45
C THR A 160 18.35 -8.15 -23.60
N ILE A 161 18.30 -7.58 -24.82
CA ILE A 161 17.59 -6.31 -25.02
C ILE A 161 16.06 -6.48 -24.88
N MET A 162 15.50 -7.61 -25.27
CA MET A 162 14.07 -7.91 -25.08
C MET A 162 13.72 -8.03 -23.59
N MET A 163 14.62 -8.60 -22.78
CA MET A 163 14.45 -8.63 -21.31
C MET A 163 14.43 -7.21 -20.71
N GLY A 164 15.38 -6.37 -21.12
CA GLY A 164 15.43 -4.97 -20.70
C GLY A 164 14.18 -4.18 -21.07
N LEU A 165 13.67 -4.33 -22.30
CA LEU A 165 12.43 -3.68 -22.75
C LEU A 165 11.22 -4.12 -21.92
N ARG A 166 11.10 -5.39 -21.60
CA ARG A 166 10.03 -5.90 -20.74
C ARG A 166 10.11 -5.28 -19.34
N SER A 167 11.30 -5.24 -18.75
CA SER A 167 11.53 -4.62 -17.43
C SER A 167 11.20 -3.13 -17.44
N LEU A 168 11.55 -2.42 -18.50
CA LEU A 168 11.23 -1.00 -18.67
C LEU A 168 9.71 -0.75 -18.73
N ILE A 169 8.97 -1.55 -19.50
CA ILE A 169 7.51 -1.44 -19.59
C ILE A 169 6.87 -1.68 -18.22
N TRP A 170 7.29 -2.72 -17.50
CA TRP A 170 6.80 -3.01 -16.14
C TRP A 170 7.10 -1.87 -15.18
N ALA A 171 8.33 -1.38 -15.15
CA ALA A 171 8.71 -0.26 -14.30
C ALA A 171 7.88 0.99 -14.60
N GLY A 172 7.64 1.31 -15.89
CA GLY A 172 6.82 2.44 -16.31
C GLY A 172 5.36 2.32 -15.86
N ILE A 173 4.73 1.14 -16.03
CA ILE A 173 3.35 0.89 -15.59
C ILE A 173 3.23 1.11 -14.07
N TRP A 174 4.14 0.55 -13.28
CA TRP A 174 4.08 0.66 -11.83
C TRP A 174 4.44 2.04 -11.31
N CYS A 175 5.37 2.73 -11.96
CA CYS A 175 5.67 4.12 -11.64
C CYS A 175 4.44 5.01 -11.87
N ALA A 176 3.77 4.87 -13.00
CA ALA A 176 2.53 5.58 -13.30
C ALA A 176 1.41 5.22 -12.30
N TYR A 177 1.27 3.95 -11.94
CA TYR A 177 0.29 3.52 -10.96
C TYR A 177 0.53 4.16 -9.59
N LEU A 178 1.77 4.13 -9.08
CA LEU A 178 2.11 4.73 -7.78
C LEU A 178 1.91 6.24 -7.78
N ALA A 179 2.18 6.91 -8.91
CA ALA A 179 2.02 8.36 -9.02
C ALA A 179 0.55 8.81 -9.14
N LEU A 180 -0.33 7.97 -9.70
CA LEU A 180 -1.72 8.32 -9.96
C LEU A 180 -2.72 7.71 -8.96
N SER A 181 -2.28 6.79 -8.12
CA SER A 181 -3.16 6.07 -7.22
C SER A 181 -3.42 6.81 -5.92
N SER A 182 -4.63 7.30 -5.72
CA SER A 182 -5.07 7.89 -4.45
C SER A 182 -5.01 6.92 -3.26
N ARG A 183 -4.94 5.60 -3.52
CA ARG A 183 -4.77 4.57 -2.47
C ARG A 183 -3.35 4.50 -1.90
N VAL A 184 -2.40 5.11 -2.57
CA VAL A 184 -0.99 5.15 -2.16
C VAL A 184 -0.71 6.40 -1.33
N GLU A 185 -1.54 7.45 -1.45
CA GLU A 185 -1.42 8.71 -0.70
C GLU A 185 -2.03 8.64 0.71
N ASN A 186 -2.93 7.69 0.96
CA ASN A 186 -3.60 7.45 2.25
C ASN A 186 -2.94 6.28 3.00
#